data_1ae7fe5a7060ef5f5efb3e34742ea3d8
#
_entry.id   1ae7fe5a7060ef5f5efb3e34742ea3d8
#
_cell.length_a   1.000
_cell.length_b   1.000
_cell.length_c   1.000
_cell.angle_alpha   90.00
_cell.angle_beta   90.00
_cell.angle_gamma   90.00
#
_symmetry.space_group_name_H-M   'P 1'
#
loop_
_entity.id
_entity.type
_entity.pdbx_description
1 polymer ?
#
loop_
_entity_poly.entity_id
_entity_poly.type
_entity_poly.pdbx_seq_one_letter_code
_entity_poly.pdbx_strand_id
1 'polypeptide(L)'
;NNGLRCLKFNVKSTKTQQSCMLVNNPQQLVFNYTKMLFSSLLINPDPKRILIIGLGGGSMSNALHDIFPSANITNVEIDPAVIKVARSYFSLFENEQVTSVVQDGRIFVKRATIKKQQYDWIILDAFNGDYIPEHLMTQEFLQESKKLLSANGVLAANTFSVSDLYHYESATYKSVFGDFFNVRRNNNSNRIILASTQPLPQPQIIAERAQFLSKKLLPYNVDIIEISRQMFSTAI
;
A
#
# COMPACT_ATOMS: atom_id res chain seq x y z
N ASN A 1 6.53 -16.17 22.93
CA ASN A 1 5.19 -15.65 22.64
C ASN A 1 5.15 -14.14 22.95
N ASN A 2 5.68 -13.32 22.03
CA ASN A 2 5.75 -11.86 22.20
C ASN A 2 4.44 -11.15 21.83
N GLY A 3 3.26 -11.79 21.93
CA GLY A 3 2.00 -11.21 21.55
C GLY A 3 1.86 -10.96 20.03
N LEU A 4 2.71 -11.58 19.19
CA LEU A 4 2.66 -11.45 17.74
C LEU A 4 1.75 -12.52 17.14
N ARG A 5 0.73 -12.09 16.40
CA ARG A 5 -0.17 -12.94 15.62
C ARG A 5 0.09 -12.74 14.14
N CYS A 6 0.38 -13.83 13.41
CA CYS A 6 0.71 -13.75 11.98
C CYS A 6 -0.18 -14.67 11.14
N LEU A 7 -0.55 -14.18 9.95
CA LEU A 7 -1.18 -14.91 8.87
C LEU A 7 -0.11 -15.54 7.98
N LYS A 8 -0.30 -16.81 7.61
CA LYS A 8 0.53 -17.54 6.66
C LYS A 8 -0.36 -18.27 5.67
N PHE A 9 -0.01 -18.24 4.39
CA PHE A 9 -0.76 -18.99 3.37
C PHE A 9 -0.36 -20.46 3.29
N ASN A 10 0.81 -20.83 3.78
CA ASN A 10 1.28 -22.21 3.79
C ASN A 10 1.82 -22.59 5.17
N VAL A 11 1.18 -23.61 5.78
CA VAL A 11 1.58 -24.13 7.09
C VAL A 11 2.97 -24.79 7.07
N LYS A 12 3.38 -25.33 5.92
CA LYS A 12 4.69 -25.98 5.75
C LYS A 12 5.83 -24.99 5.54
N SER A 13 5.55 -23.76 5.14
CA SER A 13 6.55 -22.70 5.01
C SER A 13 6.64 -21.92 6.33
N THR A 14 7.72 -22.12 7.08
CA THR A 14 7.97 -21.35 8.30
C THR A 14 8.47 -19.93 8.02
N LYS A 15 8.83 -19.62 6.77
CA LYS A 15 9.61 -18.43 6.43
C LYS A 15 8.77 -17.23 5.99
N THR A 16 7.64 -17.43 5.30
CA THR A 16 6.88 -16.31 4.71
C THR A 16 5.65 -15.98 5.55
N GLN A 17 5.69 -14.84 6.22
CA GLN A 17 4.54 -14.26 6.93
C GLN A 17 3.89 -13.22 6.02
N GLN A 18 2.59 -13.35 5.78
CA GLN A 18 1.83 -12.45 4.87
C GLN A 18 1.31 -11.21 5.59
N SER A 19 0.96 -11.34 6.86
CA SER A 19 0.54 -10.23 7.70
C SER A 19 0.79 -10.56 9.16
N CYS A 20 1.16 -9.56 9.97
CA CYS A 20 1.34 -9.72 11.42
C CYS A 20 0.73 -8.54 12.16
N MET A 21 0.23 -8.82 13.37
CA MET A 21 -0.34 -7.86 14.30
C MET A 21 0.20 -8.10 15.71
N LEU A 22 0.50 -7.04 16.43
CA LEU A 22 0.75 -7.11 17.87
C LEU A 22 -0.60 -7.19 18.60
N VAL A 23 -0.84 -8.30 19.33
CA VAL A 23 -2.12 -8.52 20.03
C VAL A 23 -2.38 -7.45 21.09
N ASN A 24 -1.32 -7.03 21.79
CA ASN A 24 -1.42 -6.02 22.85
C ASN A 24 -1.37 -4.58 22.33
N ASN A 25 -1.05 -4.38 21.04
CA ASN A 25 -1.01 -3.07 20.40
C ASN A 25 -1.34 -3.19 18.92
N PRO A 26 -2.60 -3.52 18.58
CA PRO A 26 -3.02 -3.88 17.22
C PRO A 26 -2.92 -2.73 16.22
N GLN A 27 -2.85 -1.48 16.69
CA GLN A 27 -2.67 -0.29 15.84
C GLN A 27 -1.24 -0.15 15.30
N GLN A 28 -0.24 -0.73 15.97
CA GLN A 28 1.15 -0.65 15.50
C GLN A 28 1.39 -1.56 14.30
N LEU A 29 1.90 -0.98 13.23
CA LEU A 29 2.32 -1.73 12.06
C LEU A 29 3.61 -2.51 12.34
N VAL A 30 3.61 -3.79 11.99
CA VAL A 30 4.72 -4.70 12.25
C VAL A 30 5.74 -4.64 11.13
N PHE A 31 5.29 -4.80 9.88
CA PHE A 31 6.19 -4.91 8.73
C PHE A 31 6.73 -3.55 8.28
N ASN A 32 8.00 -3.54 7.87
CA ASN A 32 8.62 -2.32 7.38
C ASN A 32 7.97 -1.79 6.09
N TYR A 33 7.57 -2.68 5.17
CA TYR A 33 6.95 -2.25 3.93
C TYR A 33 5.61 -1.54 4.16
N THR A 34 4.79 -2.00 5.12
CA THR A 34 3.54 -1.33 5.44
C THR A 34 3.78 0.08 5.98
N LYS A 35 4.85 0.28 6.76
CA LYS A 35 5.27 1.62 7.22
C LYS A 35 5.76 2.48 6.06
N MET A 36 6.53 1.91 5.13
CA MET A 36 7.05 2.61 3.95
C MET A 36 5.92 3.08 3.02
N LEU A 37 4.79 2.35 2.93
CA LEU A 37 3.62 2.77 2.15
C LEU A 37 3.07 4.13 2.59
N PHE A 38 3.22 4.50 3.88
CA PHE A 38 2.80 5.82 4.39
C PHE A 38 3.58 7.00 3.79
N SER A 39 4.70 6.77 3.11
CA SER A 39 5.39 7.81 2.33
C SER A 39 4.52 8.41 1.22
N SER A 40 3.44 7.73 0.81
CA SER A 40 2.40 8.29 -0.08
C SER A 40 1.80 9.59 0.46
N LEU A 41 1.72 9.73 1.79
CA LEU A 41 1.22 10.95 2.44
C LEU A 41 2.15 12.16 2.25
N LEU A 42 3.41 11.93 1.85
CA LEU A 42 4.33 12.99 1.46
C LEU A 42 3.98 13.57 0.08
N ILE A 43 3.21 12.83 -0.74
CA ILE A 43 2.68 13.28 -2.02
C ILE A 43 1.26 13.84 -1.83
N ASN A 44 0.36 13.07 -1.18
CA ASN A 44 -1.00 13.49 -0.85
C ASN A 44 -1.26 13.30 0.66
N PRO A 45 -1.19 14.36 1.49
CA PRO A 45 -1.24 14.23 2.96
C PRO A 45 -2.63 14.00 3.54
N ASP A 46 -3.71 14.16 2.76
CA ASP A 46 -5.10 14.06 3.26
C ASP A 46 -6.01 13.30 2.27
N PRO A 47 -5.77 11.98 2.05
CA PRO A 47 -6.59 11.19 1.15
C PRO A 47 -8.00 10.98 1.73
N LYS A 48 -9.03 11.14 0.90
CA LYS A 48 -10.45 10.93 1.27
C LYS A 48 -11.01 9.63 0.73
N ARG A 49 -10.44 9.08 -0.34
CA ARG A 49 -10.86 7.83 -0.97
C ARG A 49 -9.63 6.96 -1.19
N ILE A 50 -9.60 5.83 -0.51
CA ILE A 50 -8.45 4.93 -0.49
C ILE A 50 -8.88 3.58 -1.04
N LEU A 51 -8.11 3.03 -1.96
CA LEU A 51 -8.26 1.69 -2.51
C LEU A 51 -7.06 0.84 -2.09
N ILE A 52 -7.32 -0.29 -1.47
CA ILE A 52 -6.29 -1.29 -1.11
C ILE A 52 -6.55 -2.55 -1.92
N ILE A 53 -5.61 -2.97 -2.76
CA ILE A 53 -5.63 -4.22 -3.50
C ILE A 53 -4.67 -5.20 -2.81
N GLY A 54 -5.24 -6.21 -2.16
CA GLY A 54 -4.58 -7.09 -1.21
C GLY A 54 -4.83 -6.66 0.23
N LEU A 55 -5.59 -7.45 1.00
CA LEU A 55 -6.00 -7.12 2.37
C LEU A 55 -5.04 -7.66 3.44
N GLY A 56 -4.60 -8.91 3.25
CA GLY A 56 -3.90 -9.64 4.31
C GLY A 56 -4.69 -9.68 5.62
N GLY A 57 -4.07 -9.30 6.73
CA GLY A 57 -4.73 -9.18 8.04
C GLY A 57 -5.53 -7.88 8.23
N GLY A 58 -5.53 -6.96 7.26
CA GLY A 58 -6.27 -5.69 7.37
C GLY A 58 -5.60 -4.62 8.26
N SER A 59 -4.37 -4.83 8.71
CA SER A 59 -3.68 -3.88 9.60
C SER A 59 -3.51 -2.49 8.96
N MET A 60 -3.25 -2.44 7.63
CA MET A 60 -3.15 -1.17 6.90
C MET A 60 -4.51 -0.47 6.85
N SER A 61 -5.59 -1.21 6.55
CA SER A 61 -6.96 -0.67 6.51
C SER A 61 -7.37 -0.08 7.86
N ASN A 62 -7.11 -0.80 8.96
CA ASN A 62 -7.40 -0.32 10.32
C ASN A 62 -6.60 0.94 10.65
N ALA A 63 -5.29 0.96 10.40
CA ALA A 63 -4.44 2.12 10.67
C ALA A 63 -4.90 3.34 9.85
N LEU A 64 -5.27 3.16 8.58
CA LEU A 64 -5.77 4.25 7.73
C LEU A 64 -7.12 4.78 8.20
N HIS A 65 -8.02 3.92 8.67
CA HIS A 65 -9.29 4.37 9.27
C HIS A 65 -9.06 5.21 10.53
N ASP A 66 -8.18 4.75 11.42
CA ASP A 66 -7.87 5.50 12.65
C ASP A 66 -7.22 6.86 12.34
N ILE A 67 -6.32 6.91 11.35
CA ILE A 67 -5.61 8.13 10.95
C ILE A 67 -6.54 9.09 10.20
N PHE A 68 -7.44 8.56 9.36
CA PHE A 68 -8.35 9.30 8.48
C PHE A 68 -9.81 8.82 8.67
N PRO A 69 -10.45 9.09 9.82
CA PRO A 69 -11.77 8.52 10.15
C PRO A 69 -12.90 8.97 9.21
N SER A 70 -12.70 10.02 8.43
CA SER A 70 -13.65 10.47 7.39
C SER A 70 -13.36 9.93 6.00
N ALA A 71 -12.29 9.13 5.82
CA ALA A 71 -11.96 8.57 4.52
C ALA A 71 -12.80 7.32 4.20
N ASN A 72 -13.18 7.20 2.93
CA ASN A 72 -13.76 5.96 2.42
C ASN A 72 -12.64 5.01 2.00
N ILE A 73 -12.61 3.82 2.58
CA ILE A 73 -11.60 2.79 2.33
C ILE A 73 -12.28 1.59 1.68
N THR A 74 -11.80 1.21 0.50
CA THR A 74 -12.24 -0.01 -0.18
C THR A 74 -11.10 -1.00 -0.19
N ASN A 75 -11.27 -2.14 0.48
CA ASN A 75 -10.35 -3.26 0.44
C ASN A 75 -10.81 -4.23 -0.65
N VAL A 76 -9.90 -4.68 -1.50
CA VAL A 76 -10.15 -5.69 -2.53
C VAL A 76 -9.26 -6.89 -2.26
N GLU A 77 -9.87 -8.04 -2.02
CA GLU A 77 -9.17 -9.29 -1.71
C GLU A 77 -9.77 -10.42 -2.54
N ILE A 78 -8.90 -11.21 -3.16
CA ILE A 78 -9.35 -12.30 -4.04
C ILE A 78 -9.86 -13.51 -3.25
N ASP A 79 -9.28 -13.77 -2.09
CA ASP A 79 -9.62 -14.94 -1.27
C ASP A 79 -10.59 -14.56 -0.13
N PRO A 80 -11.86 -15.02 -0.17
CA PRO A 80 -12.82 -14.78 0.91
C PRO A 80 -12.35 -15.34 2.26
N ALA A 81 -11.50 -16.37 2.27
CA ALA A 81 -10.96 -16.92 3.52
C ALA A 81 -10.02 -15.92 4.22
N VAL A 82 -9.25 -15.11 3.45
CA VAL A 82 -8.40 -14.07 4.00
C VAL A 82 -9.24 -13.01 4.71
N ILE A 83 -10.33 -12.53 4.08
CA ILE A 83 -11.25 -11.57 4.73
C ILE A 83 -11.85 -12.15 6.00
N LYS A 84 -12.30 -13.42 5.98
CA LYS A 84 -12.84 -14.10 7.16
C LYS A 84 -11.81 -14.17 8.29
N VAL A 85 -10.56 -14.49 7.98
CA VAL A 85 -9.45 -14.54 8.96
C VAL A 85 -9.14 -13.14 9.50
N ALA A 86 -9.11 -12.12 8.65
CA ALA A 86 -8.88 -10.73 9.05
C ALA A 86 -9.95 -10.26 10.06
N ARG A 87 -11.23 -10.55 9.79
CA ARG A 87 -12.35 -10.27 10.72
C ARG A 87 -12.24 -11.03 12.04
N SER A 88 -11.94 -12.33 11.98
CA SER A 88 -11.98 -13.19 13.16
C SER A 88 -10.76 -13.07 14.06
N TYR A 89 -9.58 -12.74 13.50
CA TYR A 89 -8.31 -12.86 14.20
C TYR A 89 -7.45 -11.60 14.17
N PHE A 90 -7.72 -10.64 13.27
CA PHE A 90 -6.91 -9.43 13.12
C PHE A 90 -7.68 -8.14 13.40
N SER A 91 -8.89 -8.27 13.96
CA SER A 91 -9.72 -7.12 14.34
C SER A 91 -9.99 -6.17 13.16
N LEU A 92 -10.17 -6.72 11.94
CA LEU A 92 -10.53 -5.93 10.77
C LEU A 92 -11.78 -5.12 11.08
N PHE A 93 -11.67 -3.80 11.01
CA PHE A 93 -12.78 -2.87 11.17
C PHE A 93 -13.48 -2.65 9.84
N GLU A 94 -14.81 -2.71 9.85
CA GLU A 94 -15.66 -2.42 8.69
C GLU A 94 -16.91 -1.68 9.12
N ASN A 95 -17.34 -0.74 8.29
CA ASN A 95 -18.58 0.02 8.40
C ASN A 95 -19.01 0.52 7.01
N GLU A 96 -19.86 1.54 6.93
CA GLU A 96 -20.28 2.15 5.65
C GLU A 96 -19.12 2.80 4.88
N GLN A 97 -18.08 3.26 5.58
CA GLN A 97 -16.90 3.92 4.99
C GLN A 97 -15.75 2.94 4.70
N VAL A 98 -15.65 1.85 5.47
CA VAL A 98 -14.60 0.84 5.34
C VAL A 98 -15.22 -0.47 4.91
N THR A 99 -15.02 -0.84 3.65
CA THR A 99 -15.66 -2.01 3.05
C THR A 99 -14.63 -2.97 2.45
N SER A 100 -14.94 -4.28 2.49
CA SER A 100 -14.13 -5.31 1.82
C SER A 100 -14.93 -6.02 0.74
N VAL A 101 -14.33 -6.14 -0.45
CA VAL A 101 -14.91 -6.76 -1.64
C VAL A 101 -14.11 -7.99 -2.03
N VAL A 102 -14.80 -9.15 -2.15
CA VAL A 102 -14.18 -10.37 -2.68
C VAL A 102 -14.14 -10.27 -4.19
N GLN A 103 -12.97 -9.94 -4.74
CA GLN A 103 -12.77 -9.81 -6.18
C GLN A 103 -11.29 -9.84 -6.55
N ASP A 104 -10.98 -10.31 -7.76
CA ASP A 104 -9.67 -10.09 -8.38
C ASP A 104 -9.40 -8.59 -8.58
N GLY A 105 -8.19 -8.14 -8.23
CA GLY A 105 -7.80 -6.72 -8.26
C GLY A 105 -7.91 -6.09 -9.64
N ARG A 106 -7.52 -6.80 -10.72
CA ARG A 106 -7.61 -6.29 -12.08
C ARG A 106 -9.07 -6.16 -12.55
N ILE A 107 -9.91 -7.14 -12.21
CA ILE A 107 -11.34 -7.09 -12.54
C ILE A 107 -11.99 -5.92 -11.79
N PHE A 108 -11.61 -5.70 -10.53
CA PHE A 108 -12.10 -4.55 -9.77
C PHE A 108 -11.72 -3.23 -10.44
N VAL A 109 -10.44 -3.05 -10.78
CA VAL A 109 -9.93 -1.82 -11.44
C VAL A 109 -10.66 -1.55 -12.74
N LYS A 110 -10.88 -2.56 -13.59
CA LYS A 110 -11.64 -2.42 -14.84
C LYS A 110 -13.07 -1.93 -14.58
N ARG A 111 -13.77 -2.56 -13.62
CA ARG A 111 -15.15 -2.19 -13.27
C ARG A 111 -15.23 -0.77 -12.69
N ALA A 112 -14.28 -0.43 -11.81
CA ALA A 112 -14.18 0.89 -11.20
C ALA A 112 -13.93 1.99 -12.27
N THR A 113 -13.08 1.69 -13.27
CA THR A 113 -12.83 2.59 -14.41
C THR A 113 -14.09 2.85 -15.24
N ILE A 114 -14.87 1.82 -15.55
CA ILE A 114 -16.16 1.95 -16.25
C ILE A 114 -17.13 2.83 -15.45
N LYS A 115 -17.14 2.67 -14.10
CA LYS A 115 -17.96 3.48 -13.19
C LYS A 115 -17.40 4.87 -12.93
N LYS A 116 -16.26 5.23 -13.52
CA LYS A 116 -15.54 6.51 -13.32
C LYS A 116 -15.26 6.81 -11.84
N GLN A 117 -15.00 5.77 -11.06
CA GLN A 117 -14.58 5.93 -9.67
C GLN A 117 -13.19 6.57 -9.61
N GLN A 118 -12.93 7.34 -8.55
CA GLN A 118 -11.67 8.04 -8.35
C GLN A 118 -11.17 7.80 -6.93
N TYR A 119 -9.86 7.63 -6.81
CA TYR A 119 -9.18 7.41 -5.53
C TYR A 119 -8.02 8.38 -5.34
N ASP A 120 -7.85 8.83 -4.12
CA ASP A 120 -6.76 9.73 -3.74
C ASP A 120 -5.49 8.94 -3.38
N TRP A 121 -5.68 7.68 -2.98
CA TRP A 121 -4.58 6.77 -2.72
C TRP A 121 -4.97 5.35 -3.14
N ILE A 122 -4.19 4.77 -4.04
CA ILE A 122 -4.30 3.37 -4.45
C ILE A 122 -3.07 2.63 -3.92
N ILE A 123 -3.31 1.57 -3.15
CA ILE A 123 -2.27 0.71 -2.57
C ILE A 123 -2.33 -0.64 -3.29
N LEU A 124 -1.23 -1.03 -3.93
CA LEU A 124 -1.05 -2.34 -4.54
C LEU A 124 -0.18 -3.20 -3.62
N ASP A 125 -0.81 -4.10 -2.88
CA ASP A 125 -0.16 -4.99 -1.90
C ASP A 125 -0.66 -6.45 -2.06
N ALA A 126 -0.93 -6.86 -3.31
CA ALA A 126 -1.43 -8.19 -3.63
C ALA A 126 -0.28 -9.14 -3.99
N PHE A 127 -0.15 -10.20 -3.21
CA PHE A 127 0.85 -11.25 -3.40
C PHE A 127 0.20 -12.62 -3.47
N ASN A 128 0.72 -13.47 -4.34
CA ASN A 128 0.40 -14.90 -4.36
C ASN A 128 1.60 -15.67 -3.76
N GLY A 129 1.65 -15.73 -2.43
CA GLY A 129 2.83 -16.25 -1.72
C GLY A 129 4.02 -15.30 -1.84
N ASP A 130 5.00 -15.67 -2.65
CA ASP A 130 6.26 -14.94 -2.81
C ASP A 130 6.30 -14.04 -4.07
N TYR A 131 5.20 -13.96 -4.84
CA TYR A 131 5.16 -13.26 -6.13
C TYR A 131 3.99 -12.29 -6.22
N ILE A 132 4.22 -11.18 -6.95
CA ILE A 132 3.14 -10.30 -7.40
C ILE A 132 2.48 -10.99 -8.61
N PRO A 133 1.14 -11.14 -8.66
CA PRO A 133 0.48 -11.70 -9.81
C PRO A 133 0.81 -10.94 -11.10
N GLU A 134 1.26 -11.64 -12.14
CA GLU A 134 1.74 -11.02 -13.39
C GLU A 134 0.74 -10.07 -14.01
N HIS A 135 -0.56 -10.40 -13.95
CA HIS A 135 -1.63 -9.57 -14.50
C HIS A 135 -1.84 -8.24 -13.77
N LEU A 136 -1.24 -8.05 -12.57
CA LEU A 136 -1.21 -6.80 -11.82
C LEU A 136 0.09 -6.00 -12.05
N MET A 137 1.01 -6.47 -12.91
CA MET A 137 2.26 -5.79 -13.23
C MET A 137 2.30 -5.26 -14.67
N THR A 138 1.26 -5.52 -15.47
CA THR A 138 1.23 -5.13 -16.88
C THR A 138 1.03 -3.61 -17.05
N GLN A 139 1.52 -3.10 -18.19
CA GLN A 139 1.34 -1.70 -18.54
C GLN A 139 -0.14 -1.30 -18.62
N GLU A 140 -1.00 -2.17 -19.14
CA GLU A 140 -2.44 -1.95 -19.24
C GLU A 140 -3.08 -1.81 -17.85
N PHE A 141 -2.69 -2.68 -16.89
CA PHE A 141 -3.19 -2.59 -15.54
C PHE A 141 -2.77 -1.28 -14.87
N LEU A 142 -1.53 -0.85 -15.06
CA LEU A 142 -1.05 0.43 -14.54
C LEU A 142 -1.75 1.62 -15.19
N GLN A 143 -2.04 1.57 -16.50
CA GLN A 143 -2.82 2.59 -17.22
C GLN A 143 -4.27 2.66 -16.70
N GLU A 144 -4.90 1.49 -16.47
CA GLU A 144 -6.24 1.40 -15.88
C GLU A 144 -6.24 1.97 -14.44
N SER A 145 -5.24 1.63 -13.63
CA SER A 145 -5.06 2.15 -12.27
C SER A 145 -4.83 3.66 -12.26
N LYS A 146 -4.02 4.19 -13.20
CA LYS A 146 -3.80 5.63 -13.35
C LYS A 146 -5.09 6.39 -13.62
N LYS A 147 -6.02 5.82 -14.43
CA LYS A 147 -7.34 6.42 -14.70
C LYS A 147 -8.22 6.51 -13.46
N LEU A 148 -7.97 5.67 -12.43
CA LEU A 148 -8.67 5.71 -11.16
C LEU A 148 -8.08 6.72 -10.17
N LEU A 149 -6.91 7.30 -10.44
CA LEU A 149 -6.36 8.33 -9.57
C LEU A 149 -7.11 9.65 -9.75
N SER A 150 -7.46 10.27 -8.62
CA SER A 150 -7.93 11.66 -8.60
C SER A 150 -6.82 12.62 -9.04
N ALA A 151 -7.13 13.90 -9.20
CA ALA A 151 -6.18 14.90 -9.67
C ALA A 151 -4.86 14.93 -8.88
N ASN A 152 -4.93 14.73 -7.56
CA ASN A 152 -3.76 14.67 -6.68
C ASN A 152 -3.49 13.23 -6.16
N GLY A 153 -4.01 12.24 -6.88
CA GLY A 153 -3.94 10.86 -6.47
C GLY A 153 -2.51 10.29 -6.54
N VAL A 154 -2.22 9.37 -5.62
CA VAL A 154 -0.97 8.62 -5.56
C VAL A 154 -1.25 7.12 -5.62
N LEU A 155 -0.47 6.41 -6.42
CA LEU A 155 -0.40 4.96 -6.44
C LEU A 155 0.87 4.54 -5.70
N ALA A 156 0.72 3.68 -4.71
CA ALA A 156 1.80 3.06 -3.97
C ALA A 156 1.81 1.56 -4.21
N ALA A 157 2.89 1.03 -4.72
CA ALA A 157 3.03 -0.40 -4.99
C ALA A 157 4.13 -1.01 -4.13
N ASN A 158 3.80 -2.07 -3.41
CA ASN A 158 4.76 -2.92 -2.73
C ASN A 158 5.36 -3.88 -3.77
N THR A 159 6.66 -3.78 -4.01
CA THR A 159 7.43 -4.61 -4.94
C THR A 159 8.70 -5.11 -4.27
N PHE A 160 9.55 -5.79 -5.01
CA PHE A 160 10.81 -6.33 -4.48
C PHE A 160 12.03 -5.57 -5.03
N SER A 161 12.95 -5.23 -4.12
CA SER A 161 14.21 -4.57 -4.47
C SER A 161 15.27 -5.53 -5.03
N VAL A 162 15.09 -6.83 -4.82
CA VAL A 162 16.00 -7.92 -5.23
C VAL A 162 15.42 -8.79 -6.34
N SER A 163 14.33 -8.34 -6.98
CA SER A 163 13.70 -9.06 -8.09
C SER A 163 14.52 -8.92 -9.37
N ASP A 164 14.64 -9.99 -10.14
CA ASP A 164 15.17 -9.94 -11.51
C ASP A 164 14.33 -9.05 -12.43
N LEU A 165 13.07 -8.83 -12.07
CA LEU A 165 12.13 -7.96 -12.78
C LEU A 165 12.24 -6.47 -12.41
N TYR A 166 13.14 -6.10 -11.47
CA TYR A 166 13.28 -4.73 -10.97
C TYR A 166 13.33 -3.65 -12.07
N HIS A 167 14.16 -3.88 -13.09
CA HIS A 167 14.32 -2.93 -14.20
C HIS A 167 13.10 -2.92 -15.12
N TYR A 168 12.49 -4.06 -15.39
CA TYR A 168 11.28 -4.16 -16.21
C TYR A 168 10.08 -3.50 -15.53
N GLU A 169 9.89 -3.74 -14.21
CA GLU A 169 8.89 -3.02 -13.43
C GLU A 169 9.12 -1.51 -13.49
N SER A 170 10.36 -1.06 -13.25
CA SER A 170 10.71 0.35 -13.28
C SER A 170 10.41 0.98 -14.66
N ALA A 171 10.74 0.29 -15.75
CA ALA A 171 10.45 0.74 -17.11
C ALA A 171 8.94 0.84 -17.36
N THR A 172 8.16 -0.14 -16.88
CA THR A 172 6.70 -0.15 -17.00
C THR A 172 6.07 1.03 -16.25
N TYR A 173 6.47 1.25 -14.99
CA TYR A 173 6.01 2.43 -14.22
C TYR A 173 6.41 3.73 -14.90
N LYS A 174 7.64 3.85 -15.37
CA LYS A 174 8.14 5.04 -16.10
C LYS A 174 7.34 5.32 -17.35
N SER A 175 7.00 4.29 -18.14
CA SER A 175 6.22 4.44 -19.37
C SER A 175 4.80 4.96 -19.13
N VAL A 176 4.20 4.62 -17.99
CA VAL A 176 2.83 5.00 -17.65
C VAL A 176 2.75 6.32 -16.88
N PHE A 177 3.60 6.50 -15.89
CA PHE A 177 3.52 7.62 -14.95
C PHE A 177 4.56 8.72 -15.18
N GLY A 178 5.63 8.44 -15.92
CA GLY A 178 6.81 9.29 -15.98
C GLY A 178 7.69 9.08 -14.75
N ASP A 179 8.13 10.16 -14.11
CA ASP A 179 8.95 10.07 -12.89
C ASP A 179 8.12 9.56 -11.71
N PHE A 180 8.79 8.79 -10.85
CA PHE A 180 8.21 8.22 -9.64
C PHE A 180 9.27 8.18 -8.52
N PHE A 181 8.83 8.07 -7.27
CA PHE A 181 9.74 7.80 -6.15
C PHE A 181 9.87 6.31 -5.88
N ASN A 182 11.09 5.92 -5.50
CA ASN A 182 11.35 4.66 -4.82
C ASN A 182 11.57 4.94 -3.35
N VAL A 183 11.08 4.04 -2.49
CA VAL A 183 11.41 3.99 -1.08
C VAL A 183 12.03 2.63 -0.79
N ARG A 184 13.26 2.61 -0.28
CA ARG A 184 14.01 1.39 0.03
C ARG A 184 14.71 1.55 1.36
N ARG A 185 14.65 0.50 2.18
CA ARG A 185 15.43 0.42 3.43
C ARG A 185 16.57 -0.58 3.27
N ASN A 186 17.71 -0.26 3.85
CA ASN A 186 18.79 -1.23 3.95
C ASN A 186 18.30 -2.48 4.70
N ASN A 187 18.70 -3.66 4.25
CA ASN A 187 18.28 -4.95 4.80
C ASN A 187 16.77 -5.27 4.68
N ASN A 188 16.06 -4.64 3.77
CA ASN A 188 14.68 -4.99 3.42
C ASN A 188 14.60 -5.36 1.93
N SER A 189 14.00 -6.51 1.64
CA SER A 189 13.76 -6.95 0.26
C SER A 189 12.61 -6.19 -0.43
N ASN A 190 11.75 -5.50 0.32
CA ASN A 190 10.67 -4.71 -0.26
C ASN A 190 11.18 -3.37 -0.80
N ARG A 191 10.51 -2.94 -1.84
CA ARG A 191 10.61 -1.63 -2.49
C ARG A 191 9.21 -1.07 -2.63
N ILE A 192 9.00 0.18 -2.24
CA ILE A 192 7.75 0.88 -2.53
C ILE A 192 7.98 1.83 -3.70
N ILE A 193 7.15 1.69 -4.72
CA ILE A 193 7.04 2.63 -5.84
C ILE A 193 5.91 3.59 -5.53
N LEU A 194 6.17 4.90 -5.63
CA LEU A 194 5.15 5.94 -5.49
C LEU A 194 5.04 6.70 -6.80
N ALA A 195 3.91 6.54 -7.47
CA ALA A 195 3.62 7.19 -8.73
C ALA A 195 2.40 8.11 -8.61
N SER A 196 2.41 9.24 -9.30
CA SER A 196 1.33 10.24 -9.25
C SER A 196 0.97 10.73 -10.64
N THR A 197 -0.23 11.31 -10.77
CA THR A 197 -0.66 12.02 -11.98
C THR A 197 -0.10 13.43 -12.06
N GLN A 198 0.40 13.96 -10.94
CA GLN A 198 1.02 15.29 -10.83
C GLN A 198 2.54 15.18 -10.75
N PRO A 199 3.27 16.26 -11.06
CA PRO A 199 4.69 16.33 -10.80
C PRO A 199 5.01 15.97 -9.35
N LEU A 200 6.11 15.24 -9.16
CA LEU A 200 6.55 14.83 -7.84
C LEU A 200 6.94 16.05 -6.99
N PRO A 201 6.60 16.08 -5.69
CA PRO A 201 6.96 17.21 -4.83
C PRO A 201 8.48 17.34 -4.67
N GLN A 202 8.92 18.58 -4.54
CA GLN A 202 10.32 18.89 -4.29
C GLN A 202 10.77 18.40 -2.90
N PRO A 203 12.06 18.13 -2.69
CA PRO A 203 12.58 17.62 -1.42
C PRO A 203 12.21 18.47 -0.19
N GLN A 204 12.16 19.79 -0.34
CA GLN A 204 11.75 20.69 0.73
C GLN A 204 10.31 20.43 1.16
N ILE A 205 9.37 20.30 0.22
CA ILE A 205 7.96 20.00 0.50
C ILE A 205 7.81 18.64 1.18
N ILE A 206 8.60 17.65 0.75
CA ILE A 206 8.63 16.32 1.38
C ILE A 206 9.06 16.45 2.85
N ALA A 207 10.13 17.21 3.12
CA ALA A 207 10.64 17.41 4.48
C ALA A 207 9.61 18.13 5.38
N GLU A 208 8.97 19.18 4.89
CA GLU A 208 7.92 19.93 5.60
C GLU A 208 6.72 19.02 5.94
N ARG A 209 6.25 18.23 4.96
CA ARG A 209 5.16 17.27 5.16
C ARG A 209 5.54 16.15 6.13
N ALA A 210 6.78 15.67 6.09
CA ALA A 210 7.27 14.66 7.03
C ALA A 210 7.24 15.18 8.47
N GLN A 211 7.68 16.42 8.71
CA GLN A 211 7.58 17.08 10.03
C GLN A 211 6.13 17.21 10.48
N PHE A 212 5.24 17.68 9.62
CA PHE A 212 3.82 17.86 9.92
C PHE A 212 3.15 16.53 10.29
N LEU A 213 3.44 15.45 9.58
CA LEU A 213 2.82 14.14 9.76
C LEU A 213 3.44 13.31 10.89
N SER A 214 4.65 13.66 11.37
CA SER A 214 5.42 12.83 12.29
C SER A 214 4.67 12.45 13.55
N LYS A 215 4.07 13.43 14.24
CA LYS A 215 3.31 13.20 15.49
C LYS A 215 2.08 12.32 15.26
N LYS A 216 1.42 12.47 14.11
CA LYS A 216 0.20 11.72 13.75
C LYS A 216 0.51 10.25 13.46
N LEU A 217 1.67 9.94 12.89
CA LEU A 217 2.04 8.61 12.42
C LEU A 217 2.85 7.80 13.44
N LEU A 218 3.49 8.44 14.40
CA LEU A 218 4.31 7.77 15.42
C LEU A 218 3.58 6.69 16.23
N PRO A 219 2.29 6.87 16.65
CA PRO A 219 1.54 5.83 17.36
C PRO A 219 1.41 4.50 16.58
N TYR A 220 1.46 4.57 15.24
CA TYR A 220 1.39 3.41 14.33
C TYR A 220 2.75 2.80 14.03
N ASN A 221 3.80 3.21 14.75
CA ASN A 221 5.19 2.79 14.53
C ASN A 221 5.73 3.21 13.14
N VAL A 222 5.29 4.36 12.63
CA VAL A 222 5.72 4.93 11.34
C VAL A 222 6.58 6.17 11.59
N ASP A 223 7.90 6.01 11.47
CA ASP A 223 8.82 7.15 11.45
C ASP A 223 8.89 7.72 10.04
N ILE A 224 7.99 8.64 9.74
CA ILE A 224 7.87 9.23 8.40
C ILE A 224 9.07 10.14 8.06
N ILE A 225 9.75 10.69 9.06
CA ILE A 225 10.96 11.50 8.85
C ILE A 225 12.10 10.59 8.39
N GLU A 226 12.30 9.44 9.04
CA GLU A 226 13.30 8.47 8.59
C GLU A 226 12.96 7.93 7.19
N ILE A 227 11.68 7.57 6.96
CA ILE A 227 11.22 7.07 5.67
C ILE A 227 11.42 8.10 4.55
N SER A 228 11.17 9.39 4.80
CA SER A 228 11.36 10.45 3.81
C SER A 228 12.80 10.56 3.29
N ARG A 229 13.79 10.28 4.15
CA ARG A 229 15.21 10.25 3.78
C ARG A 229 15.61 9.06 2.90
N GLN A 230 14.74 8.06 2.81
CA GLN A 230 14.95 6.84 2.03
C GLN A 230 14.22 6.90 0.68
N MET A 231 13.56 8.02 0.39
CA MET A 231 12.93 8.29 -0.89
C MET A 231 13.95 8.85 -1.88
N PHE A 232 13.95 8.31 -3.09
CA PHE A 232 14.74 8.84 -4.18
C PHE A 232 13.94 8.79 -5.48
N SER A 233 14.05 9.85 -6.26
CA SER A 233 13.45 9.90 -7.60
C SER A 233 14.24 8.97 -8.52
N THR A 234 13.55 8.26 -9.38
CA THR A 234 14.18 7.55 -10.48
C THR A 234 14.44 8.51 -11.63
N ALA A 235 15.48 9.30 -11.54
CA ALA A 235 16.24 9.55 -12.74
C ALA A 235 16.99 8.24 -13.02
N ILE A 236 16.47 7.42 -13.92
CA ILE A 236 17.23 6.33 -14.52
C ILE A 236 18.12 6.94 -15.58
#